data_1a9f8121bd511a9c58627a9442634f36
#
_entry.id   1a9f8121bd511a9c58627a9442634f36
#
_cell.length_a   1.000
_cell.length_b   1.000
_cell.length_c   1.000
_cell.angle_alpha   90.00
_cell.angle_beta   90.00
_cell.angle_gamma   90.00
#
_symmetry.space_group_name_H-M   'P 1'
#
loop_
_entity.id
_entity.type
_entity.pdbx_description
1 polymer ?
#
loop_
_entity_poly.entity_id
_entity_poly.type
_entity_poly.pdbx_seq_one_letter_code
_entity_poly.pdbx_strand_id
1 'polypeptide(L)'
;MSKNGLPRKPLTKRRLKNLILNVLKNPFNMVVLVSLIILFCLIIIPLLTMISSTFTLAQGELRRVQGHVGDFTLYYWKYILTGKLASAVLWGPLKNSFICGFFTVLVSVPLGSVLAWLMIRTDLPGKKILGLLVTVPYMIPSWTKALAWLAMFRNSTSGANGFLAGLGIPVPDWLAYGPIAIVLCMSMHYYAFSYIMVSGALRSINSELEEMGEIQGASKAQILRHITLPLILPSVLSATVMTISKSIGTYGVPANLGNRIGYYTLATKMRTFIDQGPQAVGYAMSIVLVLLAALIIFSNQRIVGVRKSYATVSGKGGRATLMQLGKAKKPLMVFLMVFLFLAMVVPFFVLIMETFQITTGAGYGLDNLTLYNWIGKEGEIDKYTNYVGIFRNPNFFSAFWNTIRLTLIASILTAICGQFLGYISSRGRGKWYGDLTEQMVFVPYLMSGIAFSTMYFSMFSRPHLGGLMPSLYGTFTLIVLTSVVKIGRAHV
;
A
#
# COMPACT_ATOMS: atom_id res chain seq x y z
N MET A 1 9.89 24.39 -27.76
CA MET A 1 10.21 25.56 -28.59
C MET A 1 10.29 26.78 -27.67
N SER A 2 11.46 27.45 -27.59
CA SER A 2 11.67 28.68 -26.82
C SER A 2 10.97 29.84 -27.53
N LYS A 3 10.23 30.65 -26.83
CA LYS A 3 9.49 31.82 -27.35
C LYS A 3 10.38 32.94 -27.96
N ASN A 4 11.69 32.81 -27.94
CA ASN A 4 12.61 33.79 -28.55
C ASN A 4 13.69 33.02 -29.33
N GLY A 5 13.63 33.07 -30.63
CA GLY A 5 14.48 32.39 -31.62
C GLY A 5 15.94 32.83 -31.65
N LEU A 6 16.59 33.06 -30.52
CA LEU A 6 18.02 33.34 -30.46
C LEU A 6 18.81 32.03 -30.28
N PRO A 7 19.88 31.80 -31.11
CA PRO A 7 20.69 30.60 -30.99
C PRO A 7 21.33 30.51 -29.61
N ARG A 8 21.22 29.31 -28.95
CA ARG A 8 21.88 29.05 -27.68
C ARG A 8 23.38 29.18 -27.85
N LYS A 9 23.96 30.25 -27.29
CA LYS A 9 25.43 30.42 -27.30
C LYS A 9 26.09 29.24 -26.57
N PRO A 10 27.22 28.70 -27.08
CA PRO A 10 27.89 27.55 -26.45
C PRO A 10 28.30 27.80 -25.04
N LEU A 11 28.19 26.78 -24.18
CA LEU A 11 28.54 26.80 -22.75
C LEU A 11 30.08 26.89 -22.61
N THR A 12 30.63 28.09 -22.52
CA THR A 12 32.04 28.32 -22.17
C THR A 12 32.29 27.98 -20.71
N LYS A 13 33.49 27.43 -20.35
CA LYS A 13 33.89 27.12 -18.94
C LYS A 13 33.63 28.26 -17.97
N ARG A 14 33.81 29.50 -18.39
CA ARG A 14 33.54 30.73 -17.61
C ARG A 14 32.06 30.94 -17.35
N ARG A 15 31.21 30.60 -18.31
CA ARG A 15 29.73 30.69 -18.16
C ARG A 15 29.19 29.60 -17.24
N LEU A 16 29.75 28.40 -17.30
CA LEU A 16 29.44 27.31 -16.39
C LEU A 16 29.83 27.65 -14.95
N LYS A 17 31.03 28.20 -14.75
CA LYS A 17 31.51 28.68 -13.44
C LYS A 17 30.61 29.78 -12.85
N ASN A 18 30.20 30.74 -13.65
CA ASN A 18 29.30 31.80 -13.20
C ASN A 18 27.86 31.30 -12.91
N LEU A 19 27.36 30.34 -13.67
CA LEU A 19 26.10 29.65 -13.38
C LEU A 19 26.17 28.91 -12.04
N ILE A 20 27.24 28.15 -11.82
CA ILE A 20 27.46 27.42 -10.57
C ILE A 20 27.57 28.40 -9.40
N LEU A 21 28.35 29.48 -9.54
CA LEU A 21 28.47 30.49 -8.49
C LEU A 21 27.16 31.24 -8.18
N ASN A 22 26.35 31.51 -9.19
CA ASN A 22 25.03 32.13 -8.99
C ASN A 22 24.02 31.17 -8.34
N VAL A 23 24.10 29.87 -8.65
CA VAL A 23 23.31 28.83 -7.97
C VAL A 23 23.73 28.76 -6.50
N LEU A 24 25.03 28.75 -6.22
CA LEU A 24 25.58 28.63 -4.86
C LEU A 24 25.36 29.90 -3.99
N LYS A 25 25.22 31.08 -4.60
CA LYS A 25 24.96 32.33 -3.87
C LYS A 25 23.51 32.48 -3.39
N ASN A 26 22.56 31.75 -3.98
CA ASN A 26 21.17 31.79 -3.56
C ASN A 26 20.89 30.65 -2.57
N PRO A 27 20.53 30.95 -1.30
CA PRO A 27 20.32 29.92 -0.27
C PRO A 27 19.20 28.94 -0.66
N PHE A 28 18.17 29.37 -1.38
CA PHE A 28 17.13 28.50 -1.87
C PHE A 28 17.67 27.46 -2.87
N ASN A 29 18.52 27.87 -3.81
CA ASN A 29 19.11 26.97 -4.80
C ASN A 29 20.05 25.94 -4.13
N MET A 30 20.76 26.33 -3.05
CA MET A 30 21.55 25.40 -2.26
C MET A 30 20.70 24.32 -1.60
N VAL A 31 19.58 24.73 -0.99
CA VAL A 31 18.62 23.78 -0.40
C VAL A 31 18.07 22.82 -1.45
N VAL A 32 17.70 23.32 -2.64
CA VAL A 32 17.26 22.50 -3.76
C VAL A 32 18.34 21.50 -4.18
N LEU A 33 19.59 21.95 -4.35
CA LEU A 33 20.71 21.10 -4.77
C LEU A 33 20.97 19.98 -3.75
N VAL A 34 21.06 20.34 -2.46
CA VAL A 34 21.27 19.36 -1.38
C VAL A 34 20.12 18.35 -1.32
N SER A 35 18.89 18.81 -1.43
CA SER A 35 17.71 17.91 -1.43
C SER A 35 17.71 16.95 -2.62
N LEU A 36 18.07 17.42 -3.81
CA LEU A 36 18.18 16.57 -5.01
C LEU A 36 19.31 15.54 -4.88
N ILE A 37 20.44 15.92 -4.31
CA ILE A 37 21.54 14.97 -4.02
C ILE A 37 21.09 13.90 -3.03
N ILE A 38 20.44 14.30 -1.94
CA ILE A 38 19.91 13.35 -0.94
C ILE A 38 18.90 12.39 -1.57
N LEU A 39 17.95 12.92 -2.35
CA LEU A 39 16.96 12.08 -3.05
C LEU A 39 17.62 11.14 -4.05
N PHE A 40 18.64 11.63 -4.79
CA PHE A 40 19.39 10.79 -5.71
C PHE A 40 20.09 9.63 -4.98
N CYS A 41 20.77 9.93 -3.89
CA CYS A 41 21.46 8.92 -3.07
C CYS A 41 20.49 7.91 -2.42
N LEU A 42 19.31 8.37 -1.99
CA LEU A 42 18.37 7.52 -1.25
C LEU A 42 17.37 6.78 -2.15
N ILE A 43 17.15 7.22 -3.39
CA ILE A 43 16.15 6.63 -4.28
C ILE A 43 16.80 6.04 -5.53
N ILE A 44 17.60 6.84 -6.24
CA ILE A 44 18.13 6.43 -7.53
C ILE A 44 19.27 5.42 -7.38
N ILE A 45 20.22 5.67 -6.46
CA ILE A 45 21.34 4.73 -6.26
C ILE A 45 20.85 3.35 -5.81
N PRO A 46 19.95 3.19 -4.80
CA PRO A 46 19.41 1.89 -4.43
C PRO A 46 18.67 1.20 -5.58
N LEU A 47 17.92 1.97 -6.37
CA LEU A 47 17.23 1.43 -7.55
C LEU A 47 18.23 0.92 -8.59
N LEU A 48 19.27 1.68 -8.89
CA LEU A 48 20.33 1.27 -9.82
C LEU A 48 21.11 0.06 -9.30
N THR A 49 21.38 -0.01 -7.99
CA THR A 49 22.01 -1.16 -7.37
C THR A 49 21.14 -2.42 -7.50
N MET A 50 19.85 -2.32 -7.26
CA MET A 50 18.92 -3.43 -7.47
C MET A 50 18.89 -3.85 -8.93
N ILE A 51 18.83 -2.91 -9.87
CA ILE A 51 18.84 -3.20 -11.30
C ILE A 51 20.16 -3.86 -11.70
N SER A 52 21.33 -3.31 -11.33
CA SER A 52 22.64 -3.88 -11.66
C SER A 52 22.80 -5.30 -11.13
N SER A 53 22.29 -5.58 -9.93
CA SER A 53 22.32 -6.91 -9.32
C SER A 53 21.55 -7.97 -10.12
N THR A 54 20.63 -7.56 -11.02
CA THR A 54 19.93 -8.50 -11.92
C THR A 54 20.73 -8.82 -13.20
N PHE A 55 21.82 -8.09 -13.45
CA PHE A 55 22.70 -8.28 -14.59
C PHE A 55 24.10 -8.74 -14.20
N THR A 56 24.36 -8.99 -12.92
CA THR A 56 25.65 -9.44 -12.39
C THR A 56 25.54 -10.84 -11.79
N LEU A 57 26.44 -11.75 -12.17
CA LEU A 57 26.44 -13.11 -11.70
C LEU A 57 26.79 -13.19 -10.20
N ALA A 58 25.89 -13.76 -9.40
CA ALA A 58 26.09 -13.96 -7.98
C ALA A 58 26.79 -15.31 -7.68
N GLN A 59 27.54 -15.37 -6.56
CA GLN A 59 28.32 -16.54 -6.17
C GLN A 59 27.46 -17.82 -6.06
N GLY A 60 26.22 -17.74 -5.61
CA GLY A 60 25.31 -18.89 -5.47
C GLY A 60 24.90 -19.53 -6.81
N GLU A 61 25.09 -18.85 -7.94
CA GLU A 61 24.66 -19.31 -9.27
C GLU A 61 25.81 -19.83 -10.14
N LEU A 62 27.06 -19.81 -9.67
CA LEU A 62 28.23 -20.32 -10.40
C LEU A 62 28.12 -21.81 -10.76
N ARG A 63 27.33 -22.59 -10.02
CA ARG A 63 27.06 -24.00 -10.33
C ARG A 63 26.10 -24.17 -11.50
N ARG A 64 25.35 -23.13 -11.88
CA ARG A 64 24.33 -23.16 -12.94
C ARG A 64 24.73 -22.41 -14.19
N VAL A 65 25.62 -21.43 -14.02
CA VAL A 65 26.09 -20.55 -15.10
C VAL A 65 27.62 -20.50 -15.03
N GLN A 66 28.26 -20.78 -16.17
CA GLN A 66 29.72 -20.63 -16.30
C GLN A 66 30.09 -19.15 -16.27
N GLY A 67 31.07 -18.76 -15.48
CA GLY A 67 31.56 -17.38 -15.34
C GLY A 67 32.17 -17.12 -13.98
N HIS A 68 32.53 -15.86 -13.74
CA HIS A 68 33.06 -15.36 -12.48
C HIS A 68 32.03 -14.49 -11.76
N VAL A 69 32.15 -14.37 -10.44
CA VAL A 69 31.30 -13.47 -9.66
C VAL A 69 31.48 -12.05 -10.16
N GLY A 70 30.38 -11.37 -10.49
CA GLY A 70 30.38 -10.02 -11.04
C GLY A 70 30.31 -9.93 -12.56
N ASP A 71 30.48 -11.04 -13.30
CA ASP A 71 30.34 -11.05 -14.75
C ASP A 71 28.92 -10.63 -15.16
N PHE A 72 28.82 -9.95 -16.31
CA PHE A 72 27.53 -9.59 -16.89
C PHE A 72 26.73 -10.83 -17.32
N THR A 73 25.46 -10.89 -16.95
CA THR A 73 24.59 -12.02 -17.28
C THR A 73 23.15 -11.58 -17.53
N LEU A 74 22.49 -12.25 -18.46
CA LEU A 74 21.04 -12.16 -18.68
C LEU A 74 20.31 -13.39 -18.10
N TYR A 75 21.02 -14.26 -17.37
CA TYR A 75 20.49 -15.51 -16.83
C TYR A 75 19.20 -15.32 -16.04
N TYR A 76 19.14 -14.37 -15.12
CA TYR A 76 17.98 -14.14 -14.25
C TYR A 76 16.76 -13.68 -15.05
N TRP A 77 16.94 -12.80 -16.02
CA TRP A 77 15.88 -12.34 -16.91
C TRP A 77 15.38 -13.46 -17.84
N LYS A 78 16.29 -14.22 -18.44
CA LYS A 78 15.92 -15.40 -19.22
C LYS A 78 15.19 -16.44 -18.35
N TYR A 79 15.63 -16.67 -17.13
CA TYR A 79 15.02 -17.59 -16.18
C TYR A 79 13.56 -17.23 -15.88
N ILE A 80 13.24 -15.94 -15.59
CA ILE A 80 11.89 -15.51 -15.24
C ILE A 80 10.98 -15.32 -16.46
N LEU A 81 11.50 -14.94 -17.63
CA LEU A 81 10.68 -14.60 -18.80
C LEU A 81 10.40 -15.81 -19.69
N THR A 82 11.42 -16.62 -19.98
CA THR A 82 11.38 -17.69 -20.99
C THR A 82 11.87 -19.03 -20.51
N GLY A 83 12.39 -19.14 -19.29
CA GLY A 83 12.87 -20.40 -18.70
C GLY A 83 11.75 -21.43 -18.53
N LYS A 84 12.13 -22.73 -18.39
CA LYS A 84 11.18 -23.83 -18.19
C LYS A 84 10.20 -23.58 -17.01
N LEU A 85 10.63 -22.84 -15.99
CA LEU A 85 9.83 -22.50 -14.82
C LEU A 85 9.20 -21.11 -14.88
N ALA A 86 9.33 -20.36 -15.98
CA ALA A 86 8.84 -18.99 -16.12
C ALA A 86 7.34 -18.86 -15.79
N SER A 87 6.55 -19.85 -16.18
CA SER A 87 5.12 -19.90 -15.86
C SER A 87 4.87 -19.95 -14.33
N ALA A 88 5.62 -20.77 -13.61
CA ALA A 88 5.46 -20.92 -12.15
C ALA A 88 6.12 -19.79 -11.35
N VAL A 89 7.14 -19.16 -11.92
CA VAL A 89 7.94 -18.11 -11.24
C VAL A 89 7.35 -16.73 -11.46
N LEU A 90 7.03 -16.37 -12.70
CA LEU A 90 6.58 -15.02 -13.06
C LEU A 90 5.14 -14.98 -13.55
N TRP A 91 4.82 -15.69 -14.65
CA TRP A 91 3.56 -15.52 -15.36
C TRP A 91 2.33 -15.97 -14.60
N GLY A 92 2.40 -17.09 -13.88
CA GLY A 92 1.33 -17.56 -13.00
C GLY A 92 1.09 -16.61 -11.83
N PRO A 93 2.09 -16.28 -11.01
CA PRO A 93 1.96 -15.31 -9.93
C PRO A 93 1.52 -13.91 -10.40
N LEU A 94 1.96 -13.47 -11.59
CA LEU A 94 1.53 -12.23 -12.20
C LEU A 94 0.04 -12.25 -12.55
N LYS A 95 -0.41 -13.31 -13.24
CA LYS A 95 -1.82 -13.54 -13.55
C LYS A 95 -2.67 -13.53 -12.27
N ASN A 96 -2.22 -14.25 -11.24
CA ASN A 96 -2.91 -14.30 -9.95
C ASN A 96 -3.02 -12.92 -9.30
N SER A 97 -1.95 -12.11 -9.36
CA SER A 97 -1.98 -10.73 -8.85
C SER A 97 -3.00 -9.86 -9.58
N PHE A 98 -3.08 -9.99 -10.91
CA PHE A 98 -4.07 -9.24 -11.71
C PHE A 98 -5.49 -9.69 -11.41
N ILE A 99 -5.74 -11.00 -11.30
CA ILE A 99 -7.06 -11.55 -10.94
C ILE A 99 -7.48 -11.02 -9.57
N CYS A 100 -6.64 -11.17 -8.54
CA CYS A 100 -6.95 -10.67 -7.22
C CYS A 100 -7.15 -9.14 -7.22
N GLY A 101 -6.30 -8.39 -7.91
CA GLY A 101 -6.42 -6.93 -8.02
C GLY A 101 -7.70 -6.48 -8.69
N PHE A 102 -8.04 -7.09 -9.82
CA PHE A 102 -9.25 -6.78 -10.58
C PHE A 102 -10.53 -7.04 -9.77
N PHE A 103 -10.67 -8.22 -9.19
CA PHE A 103 -11.87 -8.56 -8.41
C PHE A 103 -11.93 -7.77 -7.09
N THR A 104 -10.79 -7.46 -6.47
CA THR A 104 -10.76 -6.55 -5.31
C THR A 104 -11.33 -5.18 -5.66
N VAL A 105 -10.96 -4.61 -6.81
CA VAL A 105 -11.49 -3.33 -7.27
C VAL A 105 -12.98 -3.42 -7.58
N LEU A 106 -13.41 -4.49 -8.24
CA LEU A 106 -14.82 -4.70 -8.60
C LEU A 106 -15.75 -4.70 -7.37
N VAL A 107 -15.24 -5.13 -6.22
CA VAL A 107 -15.99 -5.12 -4.95
C VAL A 107 -15.75 -3.84 -4.15
N SER A 108 -14.50 -3.45 -3.96
CA SER A 108 -14.13 -2.38 -3.02
C SER A 108 -14.50 -0.97 -3.50
N VAL A 109 -14.38 -0.70 -4.81
CA VAL A 109 -14.64 0.66 -5.34
C VAL A 109 -16.13 0.99 -5.35
N PRO A 110 -17.04 0.12 -5.85
CA PRO A 110 -18.47 0.36 -5.72
C PRO A 110 -18.92 0.48 -4.27
N LEU A 111 -18.46 -0.44 -3.39
CA LEU A 111 -18.80 -0.42 -1.97
C LEU A 111 -18.36 0.91 -1.31
N GLY A 112 -17.11 1.31 -1.50
CA GLY A 112 -16.58 2.58 -0.96
C GLY A 112 -17.30 3.79 -1.54
N SER A 113 -17.65 3.79 -2.82
CA SER A 113 -18.38 4.88 -3.48
C SER A 113 -19.81 5.03 -2.96
N VAL A 114 -20.52 3.92 -2.77
CA VAL A 114 -21.88 3.91 -2.18
C VAL A 114 -21.83 4.42 -0.74
N LEU A 115 -20.89 3.95 0.07
CA LEU A 115 -20.70 4.43 1.44
C LEU A 115 -20.37 5.92 1.48
N ALA A 116 -19.52 6.42 0.57
CA ALA A 116 -19.20 7.84 0.45
C ALA A 116 -20.44 8.67 0.12
N TRP A 117 -21.23 8.22 -0.84
CA TRP A 117 -22.46 8.90 -1.20
C TRP A 117 -23.46 8.94 -0.05
N LEU A 118 -23.65 7.81 0.66
CA LEU A 118 -24.54 7.75 1.83
C LEU A 118 -24.11 8.73 2.94
N MET A 119 -22.80 8.82 3.24
CA MET A 119 -22.30 9.68 4.30
C MET A 119 -22.30 11.17 3.92
N ILE A 120 -22.12 11.51 2.66
CA ILE A 120 -21.95 12.92 2.23
C ILE A 120 -23.24 13.52 1.71
N ARG A 121 -24.03 12.76 0.93
CA ARG A 121 -25.17 13.28 0.17
C ARG A 121 -26.54 12.91 0.75
N THR A 122 -26.64 12.16 1.85
CA THR A 122 -27.92 11.77 2.44
C THR A 122 -28.10 12.34 3.86
N ASP A 123 -29.33 12.32 4.34
CA ASP A 123 -29.70 12.74 5.68
C ASP A 123 -29.58 11.61 6.74
N LEU A 124 -28.68 10.63 6.52
CA LEU A 124 -28.46 9.50 7.42
C LEU A 124 -28.06 9.98 8.80
N PRO A 125 -28.67 9.49 9.91
CA PRO A 125 -28.30 9.87 11.26
C PRO A 125 -26.94 9.28 11.65
N GLY A 126 -26.21 9.95 12.54
CA GLY A 126 -24.92 9.46 13.04
C GLY A 126 -23.79 9.42 12.02
N LYS A 127 -23.95 10.04 10.84
CA LYS A 127 -22.99 9.98 9.74
C LYS A 127 -21.56 10.44 10.08
N LYS A 128 -21.36 11.27 11.12
CA LYS A 128 -20.02 11.66 11.60
C LYS A 128 -19.29 10.45 12.20
N ILE A 129 -19.97 9.70 13.08
CA ILE A 129 -19.41 8.52 13.74
C ILE A 129 -19.30 7.38 12.74
N LEU A 130 -20.34 7.11 11.95
CA LEU A 130 -20.33 6.08 10.91
C LEU A 130 -19.22 6.33 9.87
N GLY A 131 -19.04 7.58 9.44
CA GLY A 131 -17.98 7.94 8.50
C GLY A 131 -16.58 7.69 9.07
N LEU A 132 -16.38 7.93 10.37
CA LEU A 132 -15.13 7.56 11.05
C LEU A 132 -14.96 6.03 11.08
N LEU A 133 -15.97 5.30 11.50
CA LEU A 133 -15.93 3.82 11.58
C LEU A 133 -15.68 3.17 10.22
N VAL A 134 -16.23 3.72 9.14
CA VAL A 134 -15.96 3.28 7.76
C VAL A 134 -14.47 3.41 7.40
N THR A 135 -13.74 4.37 7.94
CA THR A 135 -12.30 4.56 7.65
C THR A 135 -11.37 3.69 8.48
N VAL A 136 -11.78 3.27 9.68
CA VAL A 136 -10.96 2.49 10.61
C VAL A 136 -10.35 1.23 9.97
N PRO A 137 -11.08 0.43 9.15
CA PRO A 137 -10.49 -0.73 8.50
C PRO A 137 -9.26 -0.44 7.64
N TYR A 138 -9.11 0.77 7.09
CA TYR A 138 -7.92 1.13 6.33
C TYR A 138 -6.69 1.40 7.22
N MET A 139 -6.91 1.84 8.44
CA MET A 139 -5.84 2.10 9.41
C MET A 139 -5.21 0.81 9.96
N ILE A 140 -5.98 -0.29 9.96
CA ILE A 140 -5.50 -1.58 10.44
C ILE A 140 -4.62 -2.24 9.37
N PRO A 141 -3.42 -2.75 9.72
CA PRO A 141 -2.56 -3.44 8.78
C PRO A 141 -3.29 -4.59 8.05
N SER A 142 -3.06 -4.72 6.75
CA SER A 142 -3.76 -5.72 5.94
C SER A 142 -3.48 -7.17 6.37
N TRP A 143 -2.27 -7.45 6.86
CA TRP A 143 -1.90 -8.77 7.36
C TRP A 143 -2.67 -9.16 8.64
N THR A 144 -2.95 -8.21 9.54
CA THR A 144 -3.76 -8.44 10.74
C THR A 144 -5.19 -8.86 10.38
N LYS A 145 -5.75 -8.27 9.30
CA LYS A 145 -7.06 -8.70 8.79
C LYS A 145 -7.03 -10.12 8.22
N ALA A 146 -5.93 -10.50 7.58
CA ALA A 146 -5.79 -11.88 7.12
C ALA A 146 -5.72 -12.87 8.28
N LEU A 147 -5.09 -12.51 9.40
CA LEU A 147 -5.11 -13.31 10.62
C LEU A 147 -6.51 -13.38 11.23
N ALA A 148 -7.22 -12.25 11.32
CA ALA A 148 -8.60 -12.20 11.78
C ALA A 148 -9.54 -13.01 10.86
N TRP A 149 -9.30 -12.99 9.55
CA TRP A 149 -9.99 -13.84 8.58
C TRP A 149 -9.74 -15.32 8.83
N LEU A 150 -8.50 -15.70 9.07
CA LEU A 150 -8.14 -17.08 9.43
C LEU A 150 -8.75 -17.50 10.76
N ALA A 151 -8.68 -16.65 11.80
CA ALA A 151 -9.33 -16.93 13.08
C ALA A 151 -10.82 -17.23 12.92
N MET A 152 -11.50 -16.56 11.99
CA MET A 152 -12.92 -16.75 11.71
C MET A 152 -13.23 -17.96 10.83
N PHE A 153 -12.53 -18.08 9.68
CA PHE A 153 -12.91 -18.97 8.57
C PHE A 153 -11.97 -20.15 8.33
N ARG A 154 -10.89 -20.29 9.10
CA ARG A 154 -10.00 -21.46 8.97
C ARG A 154 -10.77 -22.76 9.20
N ASN A 155 -10.47 -23.78 8.40
CA ASN A 155 -11.09 -25.10 8.48
C ASN A 155 -10.02 -26.19 8.64
N SER A 156 -10.43 -27.46 8.74
CA SER A 156 -9.55 -28.62 8.98
C SER A 156 -8.46 -28.83 7.93
N THR A 157 -8.61 -28.28 6.73
CA THR A 157 -7.60 -28.34 5.65
C THR A 157 -6.25 -27.76 6.07
N SER A 158 -6.21 -26.89 7.05
CA SER A 158 -4.97 -26.33 7.60
C SER A 158 -4.50 -26.94 8.92
N GLY A 159 -5.15 -27.99 9.39
CA GLY A 159 -4.80 -28.70 10.63
C GLY A 159 -5.36 -28.08 11.91
N ALA A 160 -6.10 -26.96 11.83
CA ALA A 160 -6.75 -26.35 13.00
C ALA A 160 -8.02 -25.61 12.58
N ASN A 161 -9.10 -25.71 13.32
CA ASN A 161 -10.37 -25.06 13.04
C ASN A 161 -10.35 -23.59 13.47
N GLY A 162 -10.98 -22.71 12.69
CA GLY A 162 -11.32 -21.35 13.10
C GLY A 162 -12.62 -21.31 13.91
N PHE A 163 -13.09 -20.11 14.22
CA PHE A 163 -14.27 -19.90 15.05
C PHE A 163 -15.51 -20.62 14.53
N LEU A 164 -15.87 -20.42 13.26
CA LEU A 164 -17.07 -21.02 12.69
C LEU A 164 -16.98 -22.54 12.62
N ALA A 165 -15.85 -23.07 12.18
CA ALA A 165 -15.63 -24.52 12.10
C ALA A 165 -15.59 -25.15 13.51
N GLY A 166 -15.06 -24.42 14.51
CA GLY A 166 -15.07 -24.81 15.92
C GLY A 166 -16.48 -24.86 16.54
N LEU A 167 -17.43 -24.08 15.99
CA LEU A 167 -18.86 -24.14 16.36
C LEU A 167 -19.64 -25.22 15.58
N GLY A 168 -18.96 -26.05 14.77
CA GLY A 168 -19.60 -27.06 13.94
C GLY A 168 -20.24 -26.52 12.65
N ILE A 169 -20.02 -25.24 12.30
CA ILE A 169 -20.49 -24.65 11.06
C ILE A 169 -19.48 -24.99 9.93
N PRO A 170 -19.90 -25.69 8.87
CA PRO A 170 -18.98 -26.07 7.80
C PRO A 170 -18.48 -24.82 7.04
N VAL A 171 -17.17 -24.63 7.00
CA VAL A 171 -16.53 -23.55 6.24
C VAL A 171 -15.91 -24.14 4.97
N PRO A 172 -16.36 -23.72 3.78
CA PRO A 172 -15.81 -24.21 2.53
C PRO A 172 -14.40 -23.67 2.30
N ASP A 173 -13.54 -24.46 1.64
CA ASP A 173 -12.12 -24.13 1.40
C ASP A 173 -11.94 -22.80 0.66
N TRP A 174 -12.80 -22.49 -0.30
CA TRP A 174 -12.75 -21.24 -1.07
C TRP A 174 -12.96 -19.97 -0.22
N LEU A 175 -13.66 -20.10 0.92
CA LEU A 175 -13.85 -19.00 1.87
C LEU A 175 -12.68 -18.91 2.86
N ALA A 176 -12.10 -20.04 3.24
CA ALA A 176 -10.96 -20.10 4.15
C ALA A 176 -9.66 -19.63 3.48
N TYR A 177 -9.40 -20.10 2.25
CA TYR A 177 -8.13 -19.91 1.54
C TYR A 177 -8.32 -19.60 0.07
N GLY A 178 -7.25 -19.09 -0.56
CA GLY A 178 -7.16 -18.94 -2.00
C GLY A 178 -7.68 -17.63 -2.53
N PRO A 179 -7.94 -17.55 -3.85
CA PRO A 179 -8.19 -16.29 -4.53
C PRO A 179 -9.45 -15.56 -4.03
N ILE A 180 -10.52 -16.28 -3.72
CA ILE A 180 -11.77 -15.67 -3.24
C ILE A 180 -11.59 -15.09 -1.85
N ALA A 181 -11.00 -15.85 -0.92
CA ALA A 181 -10.68 -15.36 0.43
C ALA A 181 -9.76 -14.13 0.38
N ILE A 182 -8.73 -14.15 -0.49
CA ILE A 182 -7.82 -13.02 -0.71
C ILE A 182 -8.60 -11.81 -1.20
N VAL A 183 -9.44 -11.96 -2.22
CA VAL A 183 -10.25 -10.87 -2.81
C VAL A 183 -11.18 -10.27 -1.77
N LEU A 184 -11.93 -11.09 -1.02
CA LEU A 184 -12.86 -10.61 0.00
C LEU A 184 -12.13 -9.87 1.13
N CYS A 185 -11.06 -10.45 1.66
CA CYS A 185 -10.25 -9.82 2.71
C CYS A 185 -9.62 -8.50 2.24
N MET A 186 -9.08 -8.45 1.02
CA MET A 186 -8.53 -7.24 0.42
C MET A 186 -9.63 -6.20 0.13
N SER A 187 -10.80 -6.62 -0.28
CA SER A 187 -11.93 -5.71 -0.52
C SER A 187 -12.37 -5.03 0.76
N MET A 188 -12.39 -5.76 1.89
CA MET A 188 -12.65 -5.22 3.23
C MET A 188 -11.54 -4.28 3.74
N HIS A 189 -10.40 -4.24 3.08
CA HIS A 189 -9.34 -3.26 3.35
C HIS A 189 -9.47 -2.03 2.44
N TYR A 190 -9.65 -2.23 1.14
CA TYR A 190 -9.57 -1.16 0.14
C TYR A 190 -10.86 -0.38 -0.06
N TYR A 191 -12.04 -0.87 0.38
CA TYR A 191 -13.27 -0.07 0.28
C TYR A 191 -13.16 1.25 1.05
N ALA A 192 -12.49 1.24 2.20
CA ALA A 192 -12.31 2.44 3.00
C ALA A 192 -11.39 3.47 2.31
N PHE A 193 -10.39 3.01 1.55
CA PHE A 193 -9.57 3.88 0.69
C PHE A 193 -10.41 4.54 -0.41
N SER A 194 -11.23 3.76 -1.11
CA SER A 194 -12.15 4.27 -2.14
C SER A 194 -13.17 5.23 -1.54
N TYR A 195 -13.69 4.94 -0.35
CA TYR A 195 -14.56 5.82 0.43
C TYR A 195 -13.91 7.20 0.68
N ILE A 196 -12.66 7.23 1.13
CA ILE A 196 -11.94 8.49 1.41
C ILE A 196 -11.82 9.33 0.14
N MET A 197 -11.38 8.71 -0.97
CA MET A 197 -11.19 9.43 -2.24
C MET A 197 -12.49 9.98 -2.82
N VAL A 198 -13.54 9.17 -2.85
CA VAL A 198 -14.85 9.56 -3.40
C VAL A 198 -15.55 10.56 -2.48
N SER A 199 -15.41 10.42 -1.14
CA SER A 199 -15.94 11.42 -0.19
C SER A 199 -15.33 12.80 -0.39
N GLY A 200 -14.01 12.87 -0.65
CA GLY A 200 -13.34 14.13 -0.99
C GLY A 200 -13.94 14.78 -2.22
N ALA A 201 -14.16 14.01 -3.28
CA ALA A 201 -14.78 14.49 -4.52
C ALA A 201 -16.23 14.95 -4.30
N LEU A 202 -17.03 14.15 -3.59
CA LEU A 202 -18.42 14.52 -3.30
C LEU A 202 -18.54 15.82 -2.50
N ARG A 203 -17.60 16.08 -1.58
CA ARG A 203 -17.57 17.34 -0.80
C ARG A 203 -17.21 18.56 -1.64
N SER A 204 -16.49 18.39 -2.75
CA SER A 204 -16.06 19.49 -3.63
C SER A 204 -17.11 19.88 -4.67
N ILE A 205 -18.18 19.09 -4.86
CA ILE A 205 -19.28 19.41 -5.79
C ILE A 205 -20.19 20.47 -5.16
N ASN A 206 -20.46 21.54 -5.92
CA ASN A 206 -21.45 22.53 -5.54
C ASN A 206 -22.86 21.94 -5.61
N SER A 207 -23.61 22.01 -4.50
CA SER A 207 -25.01 21.52 -4.42
C SER A 207 -25.97 22.29 -5.33
N GLU A 208 -25.66 23.52 -5.71
CA GLU A 208 -26.49 24.31 -6.63
C GLU A 208 -26.79 23.58 -7.93
N LEU A 209 -25.85 22.78 -8.44
CA LEU A 209 -26.07 21.97 -9.65
C LEU A 209 -27.15 20.90 -9.46
N GLU A 210 -27.20 20.28 -8.29
CA GLU A 210 -28.20 19.28 -7.94
C GLU A 210 -29.56 19.93 -7.68
N GLU A 211 -29.57 21.09 -6.99
CA GLU A 211 -30.76 21.90 -6.72
C GLU A 211 -31.38 22.43 -8.02
N MET A 212 -30.58 22.93 -8.94
CA MET A 212 -31.07 23.36 -10.26
C MET A 212 -31.71 22.20 -11.03
N GLY A 213 -31.14 20.99 -10.92
CA GLY A 213 -31.75 19.79 -11.46
C GLY A 213 -33.12 19.49 -10.85
N GLU A 214 -33.27 19.61 -9.52
CA GLU A 214 -34.54 19.43 -8.82
C GLU A 214 -35.60 20.48 -9.25
N ILE A 215 -35.21 21.75 -9.35
CA ILE A 215 -36.10 22.85 -9.81
C ILE A 215 -36.59 22.58 -11.24
N GLN A 216 -35.77 21.97 -12.10
CA GLN A 216 -36.14 21.60 -13.46
C GLN A 216 -36.98 20.30 -13.52
N GLY A 217 -37.33 19.72 -12.37
CA GLY A 217 -38.16 18.52 -12.28
C GLY A 217 -37.42 17.19 -12.49
N ALA A 218 -36.10 17.18 -12.46
CA ALA A 218 -35.33 15.94 -12.55
C ALA A 218 -35.52 15.08 -11.29
N SER A 219 -35.79 13.80 -11.49
CA SER A 219 -35.84 12.85 -10.38
C SER A 219 -34.47 12.66 -9.74
N LYS A 220 -34.45 12.22 -8.47
CA LYS A 220 -33.20 11.94 -7.72
C LYS A 220 -32.25 10.99 -8.43
N ALA A 221 -32.79 9.99 -9.13
CA ALA A 221 -32.02 9.05 -9.93
C ALA A 221 -31.41 9.71 -11.17
N GLN A 222 -32.11 10.65 -11.79
CA GLN A 222 -31.59 11.43 -12.92
C GLN A 222 -30.48 12.37 -12.48
N ILE A 223 -30.62 13.06 -11.35
CA ILE A 223 -29.57 13.90 -10.76
C ILE A 223 -28.33 13.08 -10.45
N LEU A 224 -28.50 11.93 -9.78
CA LEU A 224 -27.39 11.03 -9.48
C LEU A 224 -26.64 10.58 -10.75
N ARG A 225 -27.39 10.15 -11.79
CA ARG A 225 -26.81 9.58 -13.01
C ARG A 225 -26.20 10.63 -13.93
N HIS A 226 -26.82 11.80 -14.07
CA HIS A 226 -26.41 12.80 -15.06
C HIS A 226 -25.63 13.98 -14.50
N ILE A 227 -25.66 14.22 -13.19
CA ILE A 227 -24.94 15.32 -12.54
C ILE A 227 -23.87 14.76 -11.59
N THR A 228 -24.28 14.07 -10.53
CA THR A 228 -23.35 13.68 -9.45
C THR A 228 -22.32 12.64 -9.94
N LEU A 229 -22.77 11.56 -10.59
CA LEU A 229 -21.87 10.47 -11.04
C LEU A 229 -20.84 10.94 -12.07
N PRO A 230 -21.16 11.71 -13.13
CA PRO A 230 -20.16 12.24 -14.05
C PRO A 230 -19.12 13.14 -13.38
N LEU A 231 -19.53 13.94 -12.39
CA LEU A 231 -18.63 14.84 -11.67
C LEU A 231 -17.65 14.10 -10.76
N ILE A 232 -18.07 13.00 -10.13
CA ILE A 232 -17.17 12.18 -9.30
C ILE A 232 -16.39 11.13 -10.10
N LEU A 233 -16.77 10.87 -11.35
CA LEU A 233 -16.18 9.80 -12.16
C LEU A 233 -14.65 9.87 -12.24
N PRO A 234 -13.98 11.04 -12.40
CA PRO A 234 -12.53 11.12 -12.36
C PRO A 234 -11.93 10.61 -11.05
N SER A 235 -12.58 10.87 -9.91
CA SER A 235 -12.13 10.41 -8.59
C SER A 235 -12.38 8.91 -8.40
N VAL A 236 -13.50 8.39 -8.91
CA VAL A 236 -13.78 6.94 -8.91
C VAL A 236 -12.76 6.20 -9.77
N LEU A 237 -12.44 6.72 -10.98
CA LEU A 237 -11.40 6.16 -11.83
C LEU A 237 -10.02 6.20 -11.16
N SER A 238 -9.68 7.30 -10.49
CA SER A 238 -8.43 7.40 -9.72
C SER A 238 -8.39 6.40 -8.57
N ALA A 239 -9.50 6.25 -7.82
CA ALA A 239 -9.61 5.24 -6.76
C ALA A 239 -9.45 3.83 -7.33
N THR A 240 -10.05 3.53 -8.49
CA THR A 240 -9.91 2.26 -9.21
C THR A 240 -8.46 1.94 -9.52
N VAL A 241 -7.77 2.85 -10.22
CA VAL A 241 -6.39 2.64 -10.66
C VAL A 241 -5.43 2.52 -9.47
N MET A 242 -5.60 3.35 -8.45
CA MET A 242 -4.79 3.30 -7.24
C MET A 242 -5.04 2.01 -6.44
N THR A 243 -6.28 1.55 -6.37
CA THR A 243 -6.61 0.28 -5.69
C THR A 243 -6.03 -0.91 -6.43
N ILE A 244 -6.08 -0.96 -7.78
CA ILE A 244 -5.41 -2.00 -8.57
C ILE A 244 -3.90 -2.01 -8.27
N SER A 245 -3.25 -0.87 -8.37
CA SER A 245 -1.80 -0.75 -8.13
C SER A 245 -1.39 -1.23 -6.74
N LYS A 246 -2.14 -0.82 -5.71
CA LYS A 246 -1.89 -1.25 -4.32
C LYS A 246 -2.18 -2.74 -4.11
N SER A 247 -3.26 -3.26 -4.70
CA SER A 247 -3.66 -4.66 -4.58
C SER A 247 -2.63 -5.62 -5.18
N ILE A 248 -2.12 -5.32 -6.38
CA ILE A 248 -1.09 -6.13 -7.06
C ILE A 248 0.18 -6.21 -6.22
N GLY A 249 0.54 -5.13 -5.52
CA GLY A 249 1.73 -5.07 -4.66
C GLY A 249 1.52 -5.53 -3.23
N THR A 250 0.32 -5.95 -2.84
CA THR A 250 0.03 -6.40 -1.48
C THR A 250 0.64 -7.78 -1.21
N TYR A 251 1.35 -7.89 -0.09
CA TYR A 251 1.99 -9.13 0.35
C TYR A 251 1.21 -9.84 1.46
N GLY A 252 0.84 -9.14 2.53
CA GLY A 252 0.39 -9.75 3.78
C GLY A 252 -0.85 -10.63 3.67
N VAL A 253 -1.88 -10.22 2.92
CA VAL A 253 -3.10 -11.02 2.73
C VAL A 253 -2.83 -12.25 1.86
N PRO A 254 -2.24 -12.13 0.65
CA PRO A 254 -1.92 -13.31 -0.16
C PRO A 254 -0.94 -14.27 0.51
N ALA A 255 -0.01 -13.80 1.33
CA ALA A 255 0.93 -14.65 2.04
C ALA A 255 0.23 -15.56 3.05
N ASN A 256 -0.73 -15.02 3.80
CA ASN A 256 -1.46 -15.79 4.82
C ASN A 256 -2.54 -16.69 4.23
N LEU A 257 -3.28 -16.21 3.22
CA LEU A 257 -4.44 -16.92 2.66
C LEU A 257 -4.12 -17.74 1.41
N GLY A 258 -2.98 -17.50 0.75
CA GLY A 258 -2.62 -18.15 -0.52
C GLY A 258 -1.48 -19.16 -0.42
N ASN A 259 -0.40 -18.83 0.29
CA ASN A 259 0.83 -19.64 0.26
C ASN A 259 0.60 -21.08 0.72
N ARG A 260 -0.29 -21.31 1.69
CA ARG A 260 -0.58 -22.67 2.21
C ARG A 260 -1.12 -23.63 1.16
N ILE A 261 -1.88 -23.10 0.20
CA ILE A 261 -2.47 -23.89 -0.90
C ILE A 261 -1.70 -23.74 -2.21
N GLY A 262 -0.47 -23.18 -2.18
CA GLY A 262 0.34 -22.97 -3.37
C GLY A 262 -0.15 -21.85 -4.30
N TYR A 263 -1.10 -21.02 -3.87
CA TYR A 263 -1.59 -19.89 -4.64
C TYR A 263 -0.72 -18.65 -4.39
N TYR A 264 0.26 -18.44 -5.26
CA TYR A 264 1.21 -17.34 -5.16
C TYR A 264 0.79 -16.13 -6.02
N THR A 265 0.89 -14.95 -5.45
CA THR A 265 0.90 -13.66 -6.17
C THR A 265 2.33 -13.25 -6.48
N LEU A 266 2.53 -12.26 -7.34
CA LEU A 266 3.86 -11.78 -7.70
C LEU A 266 4.66 -11.31 -6.46
N ALA A 267 4.00 -10.59 -5.53
CA ALA A 267 4.63 -10.12 -4.30
C ALA A 267 5.03 -11.27 -3.37
N THR A 268 4.21 -12.31 -3.23
CA THR A 268 4.54 -13.47 -2.38
C THR A 268 5.63 -14.34 -2.99
N LYS A 269 5.59 -14.57 -4.30
CA LYS A 269 6.60 -15.36 -5.00
C LYS A 269 7.96 -14.65 -5.01
N MET A 270 7.96 -13.35 -5.26
CA MET A 270 9.15 -12.50 -5.16
C MET A 270 9.81 -12.64 -3.78
N ARG A 271 9.01 -12.55 -2.71
CA ARG A 271 9.53 -12.68 -1.34
C ARG A 271 10.16 -14.05 -1.09
N THR A 272 9.57 -15.13 -1.59
CA THR A 272 10.15 -16.47 -1.51
C THR A 272 11.57 -16.52 -2.11
N PHE A 273 11.79 -15.87 -3.27
CA PHE A 273 13.12 -15.82 -3.88
C PHE A 273 14.12 -14.97 -3.11
N ILE A 274 13.68 -13.89 -2.48
CA ILE A 274 14.55 -13.04 -1.64
C ILE A 274 15.01 -13.81 -0.40
N ASP A 275 14.10 -14.57 0.24
CA ASP A 275 14.40 -15.25 1.52
C ASP A 275 15.10 -16.59 1.34
N GLN A 276 14.76 -17.37 0.30
CA GLN A 276 15.14 -18.78 0.19
C GLN A 276 15.75 -19.17 -1.17
N GLY A 277 15.81 -18.24 -2.12
CA GLY A 277 16.25 -18.51 -3.49
C GLY A 277 17.37 -17.59 -3.97
N PRO A 278 17.63 -17.59 -5.27
CA PRO A 278 18.52 -16.59 -5.90
C PRO A 278 17.95 -15.20 -5.75
N GLN A 279 18.54 -14.36 -4.92
CA GLN A 279 18.04 -13.01 -4.62
C GLN A 279 17.90 -12.15 -5.89
N ALA A 280 18.79 -12.32 -6.86
CA ALA A 280 18.74 -11.59 -8.14
C ALA A 280 17.47 -11.89 -8.95
N VAL A 281 16.89 -13.10 -8.84
CA VAL A 281 15.57 -13.43 -9.41
C VAL A 281 14.48 -12.62 -8.71
N GLY A 282 14.52 -12.53 -7.38
CA GLY A 282 13.60 -11.69 -6.60
C GLY A 282 13.73 -10.21 -6.97
N TYR A 283 14.95 -9.71 -7.21
CA TYR A 283 15.19 -8.34 -7.68
C TYR A 283 14.59 -8.10 -9.08
N ALA A 284 14.77 -9.03 -10.02
CA ALA A 284 14.17 -8.94 -11.35
C ALA A 284 12.63 -8.91 -11.27
N MET A 285 12.03 -9.75 -10.43
CA MET A 285 10.58 -9.72 -10.17
C MET A 285 10.12 -8.40 -9.53
N SER A 286 10.95 -7.81 -8.64
CA SER A 286 10.67 -6.48 -8.06
C SER A 286 10.64 -5.40 -9.12
N ILE A 287 11.58 -5.43 -10.08
CA ILE A 287 11.62 -4.49 -11.19
C ILE A 287 10.34 -4.62 -12.06
N VAL A 288 9.92 -5.84 -12.36
CA VAL A 288 8.64 -6.07 -13.07
C VAL A 288 7.47 -5.46 -12.30
N LEU A 289 7.41 -5.64 -10.98
CA LEU A 289 6.35 -5.06 -10.14
C LEU A 289 6.37 -3.52 -10.14
N VAL A 290 7.56 -2.91 -10.09
CA VAL A 290 7.73 -1.45 -10.17
C VAL A 290 7.30 -0.92 -11.54
N LEU A 291 7.71 -1.57 -12.63
CA LEU A 291 7.32 -1.19 -13.98
C LEU A 291 5.80 -1.28 -14.20
N LEU A 292 5.16 -2.32 -13.67
CA LEU A 292 3.70 -2.45 -13.69
C LEU A 292 3.01 -1.32 -12.93
N ALA A 293 3.47 -1.03 -11.72
CA ALA A 293 2.92 0.07 -10.92
C ALA A 293 3.10 1.42 -11.65
N ALA A 294 4.27 1.67 -12.21
CA ALA A 294 4.55 2.87 -13.01
C ALA A 294 3.62 2.98 -14.23
N LEU A 295 3.43 1.88 -14.97
CA LEU A 295 2.55 1.83 -16.14
C LEU A 295 1.10 2.14 -15.75
N ILE A 296 0.60 1.51 -14.67
CA ILE A 296 -0.76 1.71 -14.18
C ILE A 296 -0.98 3.18 -13.80
N ILE A 297 -0.04 3.79 -13.09
CA ILE A 297 -0.17 5.18 -12.63
C ILE A 297 0.00 6.17 -13.79
N PHE A 298 0.92 5.92 -14.71
CA PHE A 298 1.05 6.72 -15.93
C PHE A 298 -0.25 6.70 -16.74
N SER A 299 -0.87 5.53 -16.89
CA SER A 299 -2.18 5.39 -17.53
C SER A 299 -3.26 6.21 -16.78
N ASN A 300 -3.26 6.20 -15.44
CA ASN A 300 -4.16 7.03 -14.65
C ASN A 300 -3.97 8.53 -14.92
N GLN A 301 -2.73 9.01 -14.93
CA GLN A 301 -2.45 10.42 -15.19
C GLN A 301 -2.93 10.87 -16.59
N ARG A 302 -2.83 9.98 -17.58
CA ARG A 302 -3.37 10.23 -18.93
C ARG A 302 -4.89 10.28 -18.93
N ILE A 303 -5.56 9.33 -18.26
CA ILE A 303 -7.02 9.24 -18.19
C ILE A 303 -7.62 10.42 -17.43
N VAL A 304 -7.03 10.79 -16.28
CA VAL A 304 -7.50 11.88 -15.41
C VAL A 304 -7.08 13.24 -15.94
N GLY A 305 -5.88 13.35 -16.52
CA GLY A 305 -5.33 14.60 -17.04
C GLY A 305 -6.16 15.23 -18.16
N VAL A 306 -6.80 14.41 -18.98
CA VAL A 306 -7.70 14.88 -20.06
C VAL A 306 -8.97 15.54 -19.49
N ARG A 307 -9.34 15.26 -18.22
CA ARG A 307 -10.58 15.74 -17.61
C ARG A 307 -10.41 16.82 -16.52
N LYS A 308 -9.23 17.42 -16.38
CA LYS A 308 -8.95 18.51 -15.41
C LYS A 308 -9.79 19.79 -15.58
N SER A 309 -10.67 19.86 -16.58
CA SER A 309 -11.46 21.04 -16.92
C SER A 309 -12.71 21.26 -16.06
N TYR A 310 -12.99 20.40 -15.07
CA TYR A 310 -14.17 20.55 -14.20
C TYR A 310 -13.85 21.13 -12.81
N ALA A 311 -12.77 21.88 -12.67
CA ALA A 311 -12.53 22.63 -11.46
C ALA A 311 -13.59 23.74 -11.35
N THR A 312 -14.53 23.57 -10.45
CA THR A 312 -15.59 24.56 -10.15
C THR A 312 -14.96 25.87 -9.65
N VAL A 313 -15.29 26.97 -10.33
CA VAL A 313 -14.74 28.32 -10.11
C VAL A 313 -15.25 28.96 -8.81
N SER A 314 -16.12 28.34 -8.01
CA SER A 314 -16.67 28.95 -6.81
C SER A 314 -16.07 28.35 -5.53
N GLY A 315 -15.18 29.10 -4.90
CA GLY A 315 -14.50 28.80 -3.64
C GLY A 315 -15.32 29.05 -2.36
N LYS A 316 -16.64 29.02 -2.38
CA LYS A 316 -17.47 29.07 -1.18
C LYS A 316 -18.20 27.73 -1.05
N GLY A 317 -17.84 26.94 -0.03
CA GLY A 317 -18.53 25.71 0.34
C GLY A 317 -20.02 25.98 0.61
N GLY A 318 -20.86 25.79 -0.42
CA GLY A 318 -22.30 25.82 -0.29
C GLY A 318 -22.77 24.71 0.66
N ARG A 319 -23.80 24.95 1.43
CA ARG A 319 -24.49 23.90 2.23
C ARG A 319 -24.95 22.82 1.26
N ALA A 320 -24.44 21.62 1.40
CA ALA A 320 -24.91 20.49 0.59
C ALA A 320 -26.37 20.19 0.95
N THR A 321 -27.26 20.29 -0.02
CA THR A 321 -28.63 19.85 0.13
C THR A 321 -28.62 18.32 0.29
N LEU A 322 -29.11 17.84 1.43
CA LEU A 322 -29.07 16.43 1.76
C LEU A 322 -30.29 15.72 1.18
N MET A 323 -30.08 14.67 0.40
CA MET A 323 -31.12 13.82 -0.09
C MET A 323 -31.84 13.15 1.08
N GLN A 324 -33.15 13.36 1.17
CA GLN A 324 -34.00 12.75 2.18
C GLN A 324 -34.23 11.28 1.88
N LEU A 325 -33.82 10.38 2.76
CA LEU A 325 -34.00 8.93 2.63
C LEU A 325 -35.42 8.46 3.02
N GLY A 326 -36.20 9.30 3.69
CA GLY A 326 -37.56 8.98 4.11
C GLY A 326 -37.64 7.69 4.93
N LYS A 327 -38.49 6.76 4.51
CA LYS A 327 -38.72 5.46 5.20
C LYS A 327 -37.48 4.54 5.14
N ALA A 328 -36.59 4.70 4.16
CA ALA A 328 -35.38 3.89 4.02
C ALA A 328 -34.27 4.23 5.03
N LYS A 329 -34.37 5.35 5.74
CA LYS A 329 -33.36 5.88 6.66
C LYS A 329 -32.99 4.91 7.79
N LYS A 330 -33.99 4.35 8.49
CA LYS A 330 -33.78 3.40 9.59
C LYS A 330 -33.20 2.06 9.11
N PRO A 331 -33.80 1.35 8.13
CA PRO A 331 -33.28 0.09 7.67
C PRO A 331 -31.85 0.21 7.08
N LEU A 332 -31.56 1.30 6.39
CA LEU A 332 -30.22 1.52 5.84
C LEU A 332 -29.17 1.77 6.95
N MET A 333 -29.55 2.53 7.98
CA MET A 333 -28.70 2.73 9.16
C MET A 333 -28.40 1.40 9.86
N VAL A 334 -29.43 0.57 10.09
CA VAL A 334 -29.25 -0.75 10.72
C VAL A 334 -28.37 -1.64 9.85
N PHE A 335 -28.61 -1.67 8.55
CA PHE A 335 -27.77 -2.43 7.60
C PHE A 335 -26.30 -2.00 7.69
N LEU A 336 -26.02 -0.69 7.71
CA LEU A 336 -24.64 -0.19 7.81
C LEU A 336 -23.99 -0.53 9.14
N MET A 337 -24.74 -0.43 10.25
CA MET A 337 -24.22 -0.81 11.57
C MET A 337 -23.90 -2.31 11.63
N VAL A 338 -24.79 -3.15 11.12
CA VAL A 338 -24.57 -4.61 11.03
C VAL A 338 -23.39 -4.92 10.09
N PHE A 339 -23.31 -4.27 8.94
CA PHE A 339 -22.19 -4.44 8.01
C PHE A 339 -20.84 -4.09 8.68
N LEU A 340 -20.75 -2.91 9.32
CA LEU A 340 -19.52 -2.49 9.99
C LEU A 340 -19.18 -3.41 11.18
N PHE A 341 -20.18 -3.85 11.93
CA PHE A 341 -20.00 -4.78 13.03
C PHE A 341 -19.44 -6.12 12.53
N LEU A 342 -20.05 -6.72 11.51
CA LEU A 342 -19.59 -8.00 10.93
C LEU A 342 -18.26 -7.88 10.19
N ALA A 343 -18.01 -6.77 9.50
CA ALA A 343 -16.79 -6.59 8.72
C ALA A 343 -15.58 -6.22 9.58
N MET A 344 -15.79 -5.64 10.75
CA MET A 344 -14.72 -5.10 11.58
C MET A 344 -14.71 -5.71 12.99
N VAL A 345 -15.80 -5.57 13.75
CA VAL A 345 -15.80 -5.92 15.19
C VAL A 345 -15.67 -7.43 15.38
N VAL A 346 -16.48 -8.20 14.68
CA VAL A 346 -16.53 -9.66 14.85
C VAL A 346 -15.20 -10.34 14.52
N PRO A 347 -14.54 -10.11 13.39
CA PRO A 347 -13.25 -10.77 13.08
C PRO A 347 -12.15 -10.43 14.10
N PHE A 348 -12.11 -9.18 14.57
CA PHE A 348 -11.12 -8.78 15.59
C PHE A 348 -11.45 -9.33 16.97
N PHE A 349 -12.73 -9.39 17.33
CA PHE A 349 -13.15 -10.03 18.56
C PHE A 349 -12.76 -11.51 18.56
N VAL A 350 -13.02 -12.22 17.47
CA VAL A 350 -12.63 -13.63 17.33
C VAL A 350 -11.11 -13.80 17.39
N LEU A 351 -10.34 -12.92 16.72
CA LEU A 351 -8.88 -12.94 16.82
C LEU A 351 -8.39 -12.74 18.25
N ILE A 352 -9.01 -11.85 19.02
CA ILE A 352 -8.70 -11.64 20.43
C ILE A 352 -9.08 -12.88 21.24
N MET A 353 -10.25 -13.47 21.01
CA MET A 353 -10.68 -14.69 21.70
C MET A 353 -9.75 -15.88 21.44
N GLU A 354 -9.16 -15.96 20.23
CA GLU A 354 -8.18 -17.00 19.89
C GLU A 354 -6.91 -16.90 20.78
N THR A 355 -6.57 -15.71 21.27
CA THR A 355 -5.42 -15.53 22.18
C THR A 355 -5.66 -16.12 23.58
N PHE A 356 -6.90 -16.44 23.93
CA PHE A 356 -7.24 -17.08 25.18
C PHE A 356 -7.37 -18.61 25.09
N GLN A 357 -6.97 -19.22 23.97
CA GLN A 357 -6.98 -20.66 23.80
C GLN A 357 -5.64 -21.29 24.21
N ILE A 358 -5.69 -22.45 24.86
CA ILE A 358 -4.53 -23.31 25.12
C ILE A 358 -4.04 -23.89 23.79
N THR A 359 -4.95 -24.53 23.06
CA THR A 359 -4.69 -25.10 21.74
C THR A 359 -5.56 -24.39 20.71
N THR A 360 -4.92 -23.66 19.83
CA THR A 360 -5.60 -22.94 18.75
C THR A 360 -6.37 -23.92 17.85
N GLY A 361 -7.67 -23.69 17.71
CA GLY A 361 -8.55 -24.50 16.87
C GLY A 361 -9.15 -25.73 17.53
N ALA A 362 -8.90 -25.98 18.80
CA ALA A 362 -9.54 -27.05 19.55
C ALA A 362 -10.94 -26.66 20.10
N GLY A 363 -11.45 -25.49 19.72
CA GLY A 363 -12.76 -24.99 20.15
C GLY A 363 -12.68 -23.98 21.30
N TYR A 364 -13.85 -23.49 21.71
CA TYR A 364 -14.00 -22.41 22.72
C TYR A 364 -14.61 -22.95 24.02
N GLY A 365 -14.43 -24.24 24.31
CA GLY A 365 -14.82 -24.84 25.60
C GLY A 365 -14.01 -24.26 26.76
N LEU A 366 -14.58 -24.27 27.96
CA LEU A 366 -13.91 -23.77 29.18
C LEU A 366 -12.60 -24.49 29.49
N ASP A 367 -12.48 -25.74 29.07
CA ASP A 367 -11.31 -26.61 29.18
C ASP A 367 -10.14 -26.14 28.27
N ASN A 368 -10.43 -25.40 27.21
CA ASN A 368 -9.44 -24.82 26.29
C ASN A 368 -9.16 -23.33 26.55
N LEU A 369 -9.78 -22.69 27.53
CA LEU A 369 -9.56 -21.28 27.84
C LEU A 369 -8.41 -21.09 28.83
N THR A 370 -7.57 -20.10 28.53
CA THR A 370 -6.41 -19.77 29.36
C THR A 370 -6.04 -18.29 29.28
N LEU A 371 -5.44 -17.76 30.34
CA LEU A 371 -4.73 -16.48 30.34
C LEU A 371 -3.22 -16.67 30.13
N TYR A 372 -2.75 -17.89 29.89
CA TYR A 372 -1.34 -18.20 29.78
C TYR A 372 -0.61 -17.36 28.72
N ASN A 373 -1.19 -17.21 27.56
CA ASN A 373 -0.59 -16.41 26.47
C ASN A 373 -0.35 -14.94 26.87
N TRP A 374 -1.05 -14.43 27.89
CA TRP A 374 -0.91 -13.07 28.39
C TRP A 374 0.02 -12.96 29.61
N ILE A 375 -0.13 -13.83 30.60
CA ILE A 375 0.53 -13.72 31.93
C ILE A 375 1.22 -14.99 32.41
N GLY A 376 1.18 -16.09 31.63
CA GLY A 376 1.72 -17.40 32.02
C GLY A 376 3.23 -17.40 32.25
N LYS A 377 3.66 -18.30 33.12
CA LYS A 377 5.08 -18.58 33.38
C LYS A 377 5.56 -19.74 32.50
N GLU A 378 6.87 -19.78 32.22
CA GLU A 378 7.49 -20.88 31.48
C GLU A 378 7.16 -22.23 32.12
N GLY A 379 6.73 -23.19 31.30
CA GLY A 379 6.42 -24.55 31.75
C GLY A 379 5.13 -24.73 32.57
N GLU A 380 4.29 -23.70 32.69
CA GLU A 380 3.06 -23.76 33.51
C GLU A 380 1.96 -24.68 32.90
N ILE A 381 1.81 -24.68 31.57
CA ILE A 381 0.83 -25.51 30.85
C ILE A 381 1.45 -26.81 30.36
N ASP A 382 2.63 -26.72 29.75
CA ASP A 382 3.35 -27.83 29.18
C ASP A 382 4.83 -27.73 29.53
N LYS A 383 5.39 -28.85 30.01
CA LYS A 383 6.80 -28.98 30.36
C LYS A 383 7.75 -28.62 29.21
N TYR A 384 7.25 -28.70 27.97
CA TYR A 384 8.00 -28.42 26.73
C TYR A 384 7.75 -27.02 26.15
N THR A 385 6.84 -26.22 26.75
CA THR A 385 6.61 -24.85 26.28
C THR A 385 7.69 -23.92 26.84
N ASN A 386 8.59 -23.50 25.96
CA ASN A 386 9.68 -22.57 26.29
C ASN A 386 9.31 -21.11 26.03
N TYR A 387 8.05 -20.73 26.19
CA TYR A 387 7.66 -19.34 26.06
C TYR A 387 6.87 -18.87 27.29
N VAL A 388 6.99 -17.60 27.58
CA VAL A 388 6.27 -16.92 28.65
C VAL A 388 5.19 -16.02 28.09
N GLY A 389 4.16 -15.76 28.87
CA GLY A 389 3.08 -14.86 28.47
C GLY A 389 3.60 -13.47 28.06
N ILE A 390 2.86 -12.81 27.18
CA ILE A 390 3.30 -11.57 26.50
C ILE A 390 3.71 -10.46 27.48
N PHE A 391 3.01 -10.32 28.61
CA PHE A 391 3.33 -9.33 29.64
C PHE A 391 4.53 -9.70 30.53
N ARG A 392 5.07 -10.90 30.39
CA ARG A 392 6.30 -11.35 31.08
C ARG A 392 7.47 -11.48 30.13
N ASN A 393 7.26 -11.34 28.83
CA ASN A 393 8.28 -11.49 27.80
C ASN A 393 9.06 -10.20 27.60
N PRO A 394 10.36 -10.12 27.99
CA PRO A 394 11.19 -8.92 27.78
C PRO A 394 11.31 -8.52 26.31
N ASN A 395 11.32 -9.50 25.39
CA ASN A 395 11.42 -9.26 23.97
C ASN A 395 10.17 -8.51 23.43
N PHE A 396 9.01 -8.77 23.99
CA PHE A 396 7.79 -8.03 23.65
C PHE A 396 7.91 -6.55 23.98
N PHE A 397 8.35 -6.24 25.22
CA PHE A 397 8.49 -4.84 25.65
C PHE A 397 9.59 -4.12 24.86
N SER A 398 10.69 -4.83 24.57
CA SER A 398 11.76 -4.30 23.70
C SER A 398 11.24 -4.00 22.29
N ALA A 399 10.50 -4.92 21.68
CA ALA A 399 9.90 -4.73 20.35
C ALA A 399 8.84 -3.60 20.36
N PHE A 400 8.01 -3.54 21.40
CA PHE A 400 7.00 -2.48 21.58
C PHE A 400 7.66 -1.09 21.70
N TRP A 401 8.69 -0.97 22.53
CA TRP A 401 9.45 0.27 22.68
C TRP A 401 10.17 0.67 21.40
N ASN A 402 10.78 -0.27 20.70
CA ASN A 402 11.38 -0.02 19.39
C ASN A 402 10.37 0.48 18.36
N THR A 403 9.14 -0.04 18.38
CA THR A 403 8.06 0.42 17.50
C THR A 403 7.63 1.85 17.82
N ILE A 404 7.51 2.21 19.10
CA ILE A 404 7.20 3.59 19.53
C ILE A 404 8.31 4.54 19.06
N ARG A 405 9.57 4.21 19.37
CA ARG A 405 10.74 5.01 18.96
C ARG A 405 10.80 5.20 17.44
N LEU A 406 10.60 4.11 16.70
CA LEU A 406 10.57 4.13 15.24
C LEU A 406 9.48 5.07 14.72
N THR A 407 8.26 4.91 15.23
CA THR A 407 7.11 5.71 14.77
C THR A 407 7.31 7.19 15.07
N LEU A 408 7.76 7.54 16.27
CA LEU A 408 8.00 8.94 16.65
C LEU A 408 9.10 9.57 15.79
N ILE A 409 10.25 8.93 15.67
CA ILE A 409 11.39 9.46 14.91
C ILE A 409 11.02 9.55 13.42
N ALA A 410 10.45 8.49 12.86
CA ALA A 410 10.06 8.48 11.44
C ALA A 410 8.99 9.54 11.15
N SER A 411 7.99 9.73 12.02
CA SER A 411 6.94 10.74 11.83
C SER A 411 7.51 12.15 11.82
N ILE A 412 8.37 12.48 12.78
CA ILE A 412 9.00 13.81 12.87
C ILE A 412 9.87 14.07 11.65
N LEU A 413 10.75 13.14 11.30
CA LEU A 413 11.64 13.29 10.14
C LEU A 413 10.83 13.37 8.83
N THR A 414 9.77 12.56 8.67
CA THR A 414 8.90 12.60 7.49
C THR A 414 8.18 13.93 7.38
N ALA A 415 7.66 14.47 8.49
CA ALA A 415 7.00 15.78 8.48
C ALA A 415 7.95 16.90 8.05
N ILE A 416 9.17 16.92 8.61
CA ILE A 416 10.20 17.90 8.27
C ILE A 416 10.60 17.76 6.79
N CYS A 417 11.00 16.56 6.35
CA CYS A 417 11.40 16.32 4.97
C CYS A 417 10.26 16.61 3.97
N GLY A 418 9.02 16.21 4.31
CA GLY A 418 7.84 16.43 3.49
C GLY A 418 7.55 17.91 3.30
N GLN A 419 7.64 18.72 4.35
CA GLN A 419 7.47 20.19 4.25
C GLN A 419 8.55 20.83 3.38
N PHE A 420 9.82 20.44 3.56
CA PHE A 420 10.92 20.93 2.72
C PHE A 420 10.73 20.59 1.26
N LEU A 421 10.45 19.34 0.95
CA LEU A 421 10.24 18.87 -0.42
C LEU A 421 8.98 19.48 -1.05
N GLY A 422 7.90 19.63 -0.28
CA GLY A 422 6.68 20.30 -0.71
C GLY A 422 6.91 21.78 -1.01
N TYR A 423 7.70 22.49 -0.18
CA TYR A 423 8.09 23.86 -0.43
C TYR A 423 8.94 24.00 -1.73
N ILE A 424 9.90 23.11 -1.94
CA ILE A 424 10.72 23.09 -3.17
C ILE A 424 9.84 22.85 -4.40
N SER A 425 8.95 21.84 -4.35
CA SER A 425 8.05 21.51 -5.47
C SER A 425 7.10 22.66 -5.77
N SER A 426 6.45 23.25 -4.76
CA SER A 426 5.47 24.33 -4.95
C SER A 426 6.11 25.62 -5.48
N ARG A 427 7.25 26.03 -4.94
CA ARG A 427 7.99 27.22 -5.39
C ARG A 427 8.71 26.99 -6.72
N GLY A 428 9.03 25.73 -7.02
CA GLY A 428 9.65 25.28 -8.26
C GLY A 428 8.65 24.91 -9.38
N ARG A 429 7.35 25.11 -9.19
CA ARG A 429 6.33 24.71 -10.16
C ARG A 429 6.59 25.34 -11.53
N GLY A 430 6.64 24.49 -12.57
CA GLY A 430 6.99 24.91 -13.94
C GLY A 430 8.50 25.12 -14.19
N LYS A 431 9.35 24.81 -13.21
CA LYS A 431 10.81 24.79 -13.36
C LYS A 431 11.30 23.35 -13.26
N TRP A 432 12.37 23.03 -14.00
CA TRP A 432 12.91 21.66 -14.09
C TRP A 432 13.22 20.99 -12.75
N TYR A 433 13.70 21.75 -11.76
CA TYR A 433 14.05 21.23 -10.44
C TYR A 433 12.80 20.91 -9.59
N GLY A 434 11.73 21.67 -9.73
CA GLY A 434 10.46 21.38 -9.05
C GLY A 434 9.85 20.08 -9.60
N ASP A 435 9.78 19.98 -10.92
CA ASP A 435 9.26 18.79 -11.60
C ASP A 435 10.11 17.54 -11.29
N LEU A 436 11.45 17.69 -11.29
CA LEU A 436 12.37 16.61 -10.93
C LEU A 436 12.21 16.16 -9.47
N THR A 437 12.11 17.11 -8.53
CA THR A 437 11.87 16.80 -7.11
C THR A 437 10.58 16.02 -6.96
N GLU A 438 9.49 16.47 -7.60
CA GLU A 438 8.20 15.80 -7.54
C GLU A 438 8.27 14.37 -8.10
N GLN A 439 8.93 14.18 -9.25
CA GLN A 439 9.10 12.86 -9.85
C GLN A 439 9.94 11.94 -8.97
N MET A 440 11.06 12.41 -8.40
CA MET A 440 11.91 11.60 -7.53
C MET A 440 11.17 11.16 -6.27
N VAL A 441 10.42 12.04 -5.62
CA VAL A 441 9.59 11.71 -4.44
C VAL A 441 8.45 10.77 -4.82
N PHE A 442 8.01 10.80 -6.08
CA PHE A 442 6.95 9.93 -6.55
C PHE A 442 7.39 8.46 -6.74
N VAL A 443 8.65 8.19 -7.08
CA VAL A 443 9.17 6.83 -7.30
C VAL A 443 8.93 5.88 -6.11
N PRO A 444 9.30 6.19 -4.86
CA PRO A 444 9.02 5.33 -3.71
C PRO A 444 7.53 5.07 -3.48
N TYR A 445 6.68 6.02 -3.83
CA TYR A 445 5.23 5.88 -3.71
C TYR A 445 4.65 4.86 -4.71
N LEU A 446 5.22 4.81 -5.92
CA LEU A 446 4.83 3.83 -6.94
C LEU A 446 5.15 2.41 -6.51
N MET A 447 6.24 2.24 -5.78
CA MET A 447 6.72 0.93 -5.38
C MET A 447 5.83 0.32 -4.29
N SER A 448 5.48 -0.95 -4.43
CA SER A 448 4.90 -1.72 -3.34
C SER A 448 5.85 -1.79 -2.15
N GLY A 449 5.30 -1.99 -0.94
CA GLY A 449 6.15 -2.05 0.27
C GLY A 449 7.27 -3.05 0.19
N ILE A 450 6.97 -4.20 -0.39
CA ILE A 450 7.94 -5.28 -0.49
C ILE A 450 9.01 -4.99 -1.56
N ALA A 451 8.64 -4.46 -2.73
CA ALA A 451 9.61 -4.07 -3.75
C ALA A 451 10.53 -2.94 -3.27
N PHE A 452 9.99 -1.98 -2.52
CA PHE A 452 10.78 -0.90 -1.92
C PHE A 452 11.77 -1.45 -0.87
N SER A 453 11.33 -2.32 0.02
CA SER A 453 12.21 -2.97 1.01
C SER A 453 13.30 -3.81 0.33
N THR A 454 12.96 -4.49 -0.77
CA THR A 454 13.91 -5.28 -1.56
C THR A 454 14.99 -4.39 -2.20
N MET A 455 14.62 -3.22 -2.71
CA MET A 455 15.55 -2.23 -3.24
C MET A 455 16.57 -1.78 -2.19
N TYR A 456 16.11 -1.46 -0.97
CA TYR A 456 17.00 -1.10 0.13
C TYR A 456 17.84 -2.27 0.63
N PHE A 457 17.26 -3.47 0.65
CA PHE A 457 18.00 -4.68 0.98
C PHE A 457 19.16 -4.92 0.01
N SER A 458 18.95 -4.75 -1.31
CA SER A 458 19.99 -4.94 -2.32
C SER A 458 21.20 -4.03 -2.10
N MET A 459 20.96 -2.80 -1.64
CA MET A 459 22.03 -1.82 -1.42
C MET A 459 22.70 -1.94 -0.05
N PHE A 460 21.91 -2.14 1.01
CA PHE A 460 22.42 -2.04 2.39
C PHE A 460 22.72 -3.39 3.05
N SER A 461 22.47 -4.53 2.38
CA SER A 461 22.81 -5.86 2.91
C SER A 461 24.33 -6.12 2.92
N ARG A 462 25.09 -5.46 2.04
CA ARG A 462 26.55 -5.59 1.92
C ARG A 462 27.19 -4.20 1.83
N PRO A 463 28.47 -4.08 2.24
CA PRO A 463 29.19 -2.84 2.02
C PRO A 463 29.47 -2.63 0.52
N HIS A 464 29.32 -1.39 0.06
CA HIS A 464 29.56 -0.98 -1.33
C HIS A 464 30.63 0.12 -1.40
N LEU A 465 31.16 0.39 -2.60
CA LEU A 465 32.15 1.44 -2.86
C LEU A 465 33.40 1.35 -1.97
N GLY A 466 33.96 0.13 -1.80
CA GLY A 466 35.17 -0.05 -1.00
C GLY A 466 34.98 0.24 0.49
N GLY A 467 33.75 0.18 1.03
CA GLY A 467 33.47 0.45 2.43
C GLY A 467 32.94 1.86 2.71
N LEU A 468 32.92 2.75 1.74
CA LEU A 468 32.33 4.10 1.89
C LEU A 468 30.84 4.07 2.23
N MET A 469 30.13 3.05 1.77
CA MET A 469 28.74 2.75 2.18
C MET A 469 28.73 1.47 3.03
N PRO A 470 28.64 1.59 4.36
CA PRO A 470 28.62 0.43 5.25
C PRO A 470 27.31 -0.34 5.10
N SER A 471 27.33 -1.64 5.43
CA SER A 471 26.10 -2.39 5.60
C SER A 471 25.31 -1.81 6.77
N LEU A 472 24.05 -1.44 6.49
CA LEU A 472 23.10 -1.02 7.51
C LEU A 472 22.07 -2.11 7.83
N TYR A 473 22.25 -3.30 7.28
CA TYR A 473 21.33 -4.42 7.49
C TYR A 473 21.25 -4.78 8.98
N GLY A 474 20.04 -5.00 9.46
CA GLY A 474 19.77 -5.30 10.87
C GLY A 474 19.84 -4.09 11.81
N THR A 475 20.10 -2.88 11.30
CA THR A 475 20.15 -1.68 12.15
C THR A 475 18.82 -0.95 12.24
N PHE A 476 18.57 -0.31 13.37
CA PHE A 476 17.43 0.58 13.57
C PHE A 476 17.41 1.74 12.56
N THR A 477 18.58 2.26 12.23
CA THR A 477 18.77 3.36 11.29
C THR A 477 18.22 3.04 9.90
N LEU A 478 18.43 1.81 9.39
CA LEU A 478 17.89 1.42 8.08
C LEU A 478 16.36 1.40 8.08
N ILE A 479 15.75 0.96 9.18
CA ILE A 479 14.29 0.91 9.30
C ILE A 479 13.71 2.33 9.33
N VAL A 480 14.32 3.25 10.08
CA VAL A 480 13.95 4.68 10.09
C VAL A 480 14.08 5.27 8.69
N LEU A 481 15.23 5.08 8.04
CA LEU A 481 15.51 5.62 6.72
C LEU A 481 14.47 5.15 5.67
N THR A 482 14.19 3.84 5.64
CA THR A 482 13.19 3.26 4.72
C THR A 482 11.80 3.82 4.99
N SER A 483 11.44 4.02 6.25
CA SER A 483 10.15 4.58 6.64
C SER A 483 10.01 6.03 6.19
N VAL A 484 11.01 6.87 6.44
CA VAL A 484 11.02 8.30 6.07
C VAL A 484 10.92 8.48 4.56
N VAL A 485 11.74 7.77 3.78
CA VAL A 485 11.77 7.91 2.32
C VAL A 485 10.46 7.43 1.68
N LYS A 486 9.83 6.38 2.22
CA LYS A 486 8.59 5.84 1.68
C LYS A 486 7.37 6.71 1.97
N ILE A 487 7.29 7.32 3.14
CA ILE A 487 6.14 8.10 3.61
C ILE A 487 6.20 9.55 3.13
N GLY A 488 7.37 10.05 2.74
CA GLY A 488 7.65 11.47 2.45
C GLY A 488 6.73 12.18 1.46
N ARG A 489 5.86 11.45 0.74
CA ARG A 489 4.87 12.04 -0.19
C ARG A 489 3.54 12.41 0.45
N ALA A 490 3.21 11.91 1.62
CA ALA A 490 1.90 12.21 2.24
C ALA A 490 1.69 13.71 2.52
N HIS A 491 2.76 14.53 2.36
CA HIS A 491 2.79 15.96 2.63
C HIS A 491 3.14 16.83 1.41
N VAL A 492 3.28 16.27 0.21
CA VAL A 492 3.49 16.95 -1.07
C VAL A 492 2.26 16.77 -1.97
#